data_21e0c0a578e1f0da14f5400086b029c6
#
_entry.id   21e0c0a578e1f0da14f5400086b029c6
#
_cell.length_a   1.000
_cell.length_b   1.000
_cell.length_c   1.000
_cell.angle_alpha   90.00
_cell.angle_beta   90.00
_cell.angle_gamma   90.00
#
_symmetry.space_group_name_H-M   'P 1'
#
loop_
_entity.id
_entity.type
_entity.pdbx_description
1 polymer ?
#
loop_
_entity_poly.entity_id
_entity_poly.type
_entity_poly.pdbx_seq_one_letter_code
_entity_poly.pdbx_strand_id
1 'polypeptide(L)'
;MSVQVNHSKAEKILLEAYDGKCNKKDDITKKISDILLGTHKTYKYILVNGLLAKATSNKVNPVALQVGAPITGSFDARSLCHKVVVPFERKFLNNTLGGSNEPFLNKPARFTHLSKDNAVRRGKDKEALLNLIDIFGSIPDSNAAKEYLACALLHLKEKITLNSSNQVKCDYNPTLVELYGFSLKLLSKPMEGESSVVLVATFETLFQQSIDMSIKVIPHKVNQSGASSKEIGDIDIYKNDNYLYSIEVKDKDFNQYDIQHAIEKVIKNSGNRAAFIYGIDAQFNEEEVTTLVKKYSENGIFILVDDIRTYIYHTLFKIKIDNKENFIVILFDVLKTINCKEQTINWVTETMKSIGWMK
;
A
#
# COMPACT_ATOMS: atom_id res chain seq x y z
N MET A 1 28.31 24.64 -5.17
CA MET A 1 28.69 24.06 -3.86
C MET A 1 27.52 23.24 -3.33
N SER A 2 27.78 22.03 -2.85
CA SER A 2 26.78 21.17 -2.23
C SER A 2 26.47 21.59 -0.78
N VAL A 3 25.27 21.28 -0.32
CA VAL A 3 24.79 21.59 1.04
C VAL A 3 24.55 20.27 1.78
N GLN A 4 25.16 20.12 2.93
CA GLN A 4 24.89 19.00 3.82
C GLN A 4 23.61 19.29 4.63
N VAL A 5 22.59 18.46 4.46
CA VAL A 5 21.33 18.56 5.23
C VAL A 5 21.47 17.73 6.51
N ASN A 6 21.31 18.35 7.66
CA ASN A 6 21.34 17.66 8.94
C ASN A 6 20.04 16.88 9.16
N HIS A 7 20.11 15.56 9.21
CA HIS A 7 18.94 14.68 9.31
C HIS A 7 18.17 14.85 10.61
N SER A 8 18.86 15.00 11.75
CA SER A 8 18.19 15.20 13.05
C SER A 8 17.42 16.53 13.11
N LYS A 9 17.98 17.60 12.49
CA LYS A 9 17.29 18.88 12.35
C LYS A 9 16.09 18.74 11.39
N ALA A 10 16.25 18.02 10.29
CA ALA A 10 15.19 17.74 9.33
C ALA A 10 14.02 16.97 9.98
N GLU A 11 14.32 15.95 10.78
CA GLU A 11 13.30 15.19 11.51
C GLU A 11 12.49 16.06 12.46
N LYS A 12 13.15 16.95 13.22
CA LYS A 12 12.46 17.92 14.09
C LYS A 12 11.54 18.85 13.30
N ILE A 13 12.03 19.42 12.20
CA ILE A 13 11.24 20.31 11.33
C ILE A 13 10.05 19.56 10.72
N LEU A 14 10.22 18.30 10.34
CA LEU A 14 9.16 17.47 9.78
C LEU A 14 8.05 17.20 10.81
N LEU A 15 8.42 16.91 12.07
CA LEU A 15 7.47 16.76 13.18
C LEU A 15 6.76 18.07 13.50
N GLU A 16 7.49 19.18 13.61
CA GLU A 16 6.89 20.50 13.84
C GLU A 16 5.91 20.92 12.72
N ALA A 17 6.25 20.62 11.46
CA ALA A 17 5.38 20.89 10.33
C ALA A 17 4.15 19.97 10.33
N TYR A 18 4.31 18.73 10.79
CA TYR A 18 3.21 17.77 10.95
C TYR A 18 2.18 18.22 11.98
N ASP A 19 2.60 18.83 13.08
CA ASP A 19 1.72 19.39 14.10
C ASP A 19 1.25 20.81 13.76
N GLY A 20 1.82 21.39 12.71
CA GLY A 20 1.52 22.74 12.25
C GLY A 20 0.17 22.86 11.54
N LYS A 21 -0.24 24.14 11.33
CA LYS A 21 -1.45 24.50 10.55
C LYS A 21 -1.06 25.01 9.17
N CYS A 22 -1.89 24.73 8.18
CA CYS A 22 -1.80 25.36 6.87
C CYS A 22 -2.66 26.61 6.84
N ASN A 23 -2.03 27.78 6.71
CA ASN A 23 -2.73 29.06 6.60
C ASN A 23 -2.70 29.62 5.17
N LYS A 24 -2.08 28.92 4.22
CA LYS A 24 -1.94 29.37 2.83
C LYS A 24 -3.05 28.78 1.96
N LYS A 25 -3.60 29.64 1.09
CA LYS A 25 -4.61 29.27 0.08
C LYS A 25 -4.24 29.93 -1.26
N ASP A 26 -3.04 29.65 -1.74
CA ASP A 26 -2.48 30.21 -2.97
C ASP A 26 -2.33 29.11 -4.07
N ASP A 27 -1.89 29.55 -5.24
CA ASP A 27 -1.67 28.64 -6.39
C ASP A 27 -0.61 27.55 -6.08
N ILE A 28 0.38 27.88 -5.25
CA ILE A 28 1.42 26.91 -4.83
C ILE A 28 0.79 25.79 -4.01
N THR A 29 -0.07 26.12 -3.05
CA THR A 29 -0.79 25.13 -2.22
C THR A 29 -1.68 24.23 -3.09
N LYS A 30 -2.33 24.79 -4.12
CA LYS A 30 -3.12 24.01 -5.06
C LYS A 30 -2.25 23.02 -5.83
N LYS A 31 -1.13 23.47 -6.40
CA LYS A 31 -0.18 22.59 -7.11
C LYS A 31 0.39 21.49 -6.20
N ILE A 32 0.66 21.81 -4.92
CA ILE A 32 1.06 20.83 -3.90
C ILE A 32 -0.02 19.75 -3.76
N SER A 33 -1.28 20.15 -3.60
CA SER A 33 -2.42 19.24 -3.50
C SER A 33 -2.54 18.36 -4.74
N ASP A 34 -2.45 18.92 -5.95
CA ASP A 34 -2.55 18.19 -7.21
C ASP A 34 -1.48 17.09 -7.33
N ILE A 35 -0.24 17.38 -6.91
CA ILE A 35 0.83 16.37 -6.86
C ILE A 35 0.54 15.28 -5.83
N LEU A 36 0.08 15.64 -4.63
CA LEU A 36 -0.18 14.69 -3.55
C LEU A 36 -1.40 13.80 -3.81
N LEU A 37 -2.40 14.32 -4.49
CA LEU A 37 -3.59 13.58 -4.92
C LEU A 37 -3.33 12.77 -6.21
N GLY A 38 -2.30 13.13 -6.98
CA GLY A 38 -1.92 12.42 -8.21
C GLY A 38 -1.50 10.97 -7.98
N THR A 39 -1.43 10.20 -9.06
CA THR A 39 -1.09 8.76 -9.05
C THR A 39 0.42 8.48 -9.01
N HIS A 40 1.26 9.46 -9.36
CA HIS A 40 2.70 9.30 -9.48
C HIS A 40 3.43 9.42 -8.13
N LYS A 41 3.72 8.28 -7.52
CA LYS A 41 4.33 8.19 -6.17
C LYS A 41 5.65 8.95 -6.05
N THR A 42 6.55 8.81 -7.03
CA THR A 42 7.89 9.42 -6.98
C THR A 42 7.82 10.94 -6.81
N TYR A 43 6.87 11.62 -7.46
CA TYR A 43 6.71 13.08 -7.35
C TYR A 43 6.28 13.52 -5.95
N LYS A 44 5.47 12.72 -5.25
CA LYS A 44 5.06 13.00 -3.87
C LYS A 44 6.29 13.01 -2.93
N TYR A 45 7.15 12.02 -3.07
CA TYR A 45 8.39 11.97 -2.28
C TYR A 45 9.34 13.10 -2.62
N ILE A 46 9.52 13.44 -3.91
CA ILE A 46 10.36 14.57 -4.31
C ILE A 46 9.83 15.87 -3.70
N LEU A 47 8.51 16.09 -3.75
CA LEU A 47 7.86 17.27 -3.19
C LEU A 47 8.14 17.42 -1.69
N VAL A 48 7.77 16.41 -0.90
CA VAL A 48 7.93 16.45 0.57
C VAL A 48 9.40 16.56 0.94
N ASN A 49 10.27 15.79 0.28
CA ASN A 49 11.71 15.79 0.54
C ASN A 49 12.38 17.14 0.18
N GLY A 50 11.98 17.74 -0.94
CA GLY A 50 12.51 19.04 -1.38
C GLY A 50 12.08 20.20 -0.46
N LEU A 51 10.79 20.21 -0.05
CA LEU A 51 10.28 21.17 0.93
C LEU A 51 11.01 21.03 2.27
N LEU A 52 11.19 19.80 2.75
CA LEU A 52 11.91 19.50 3.98
C LEU A 52 13.37 19.94 3.92
N ALA A 53 14.07 19.67 2.84
CA ALA A 53 15.46 20.03 2.66
C ALA A 53 15.64 21.55 2.68
N LYS A 54 14.77 22.31 1.97
CA LYS A 54 14.77 23.77 1.95
C LYS A 54 14.38 24.38 3.30
N ALA A 55 13.40 23.78 4.00
CA ALA A 55 13.04 24.17 5.36
C ALA A 55 14.20 23.96 6.36
N THR A 56 15.00 22.92 6.15
CA THR A 56 16.16 22.61 7.01
C THR A 56 17.33 23.57 6.78
N SER A 57 17.55 24.00 5.54
CA SER A 57 18.63 24.93 5.17
C SER A 57 18.24 25.80 3.99
N ASN A 58 18.30 27.13 4.21
CA ASN A 58 18.01 28.11 3.16
C ASN A 58 18.94 28.01 1.94
N LYS A 59 20.14 27.44 2.12
CA LYS A 59 21.14 27.24 1.05
C LYS A 59 20.79 26.12 0.09
N VAL A 60 19.83 25.25 0.45
CA VAL A 60 19.39 24.14 -0.42
C VAL A 60 18.59 24.67 -1.59
N ASN A 61 18.92 24.15 -2.78
CA ASN A 61 18.10 24.26 -3.97
C ASN A 61 17.33 22.94 -4.18
N PRO A 62 16.00 22.87 -3.97
CA PRO A 62 15.25 21.62 -4.00
C PRO A 62 15.23 20.91 -5.35
N VAL A 63 15.53 21.61 -6.45
CA VAL A 63 15.62 20.96 -7.78
C VAL A 63 16.93 20.21 -7.99
N ALA A 64 17.98 20.45 -7.18
CA ALA A 64 19.32 19.89 -7.33
C ALA A 64 19.47 18.67 -6.41
N LEU A 65 19.05 17.49 -6.86
CA LEU A 65 18.79 16.29 -6.05
C LEU A 65 20.04 15.49 -5.64
N GLN A 66 21.17 15.69 -6.31
CA GLN A 66 22.40 14.93 -6.02
C GLN A 66 23.58 15.85 -5.79
N VAL A 67 24.44 15.45 -4.86
CA VAL A 67 25.74 16.10 -4.65
C VAL A 67 26.53 16.08 -5.95
N GLY A 68 27.07 17.24 -6.36
CA GLY A 68 27.76 17.36 -7.66
C GLY A 68 26.88 17.76 -8.83
N ALA A 69 25.56 17.99 -8.62
CA ALA A 69 24.72 18.58 -9.66
C ALA A 69 25.31 19.95 -10.12
N PRO A 70 25.15 20.31 -11.40
CA PRO A 70 25.71 21.56 -11.95
C PRO A 70 24.98 22.83 -11.44
N ILE A 71 24.17 22.70 -10.40
CA ILE A 71 23.36 23.76 -9.80
C ILE A 71 23.82 23.97 -8.34
N THR A 72 24.03 25.23 -7.95
CA THR A 72 24.39 25.60 -6.58
C THR A 72 23.26 25.23 -5.61
N GLY A 73 23.64 24.75 -4.42
CA GLY A 73 22.66 24.32 -3.40
C GLY A 73 22.23 22.87 -3.52
N SER A 74 22.95 22.06 -4.29
CA SER A 74 22.71 20.63 -4.43
C SER A 74 22.88 19.90 -3.09
N PHE A 75 22.10 18.83 -2.88
CA PHE A 75 22.12 18.05 -1.64
C PHE A 75 21.90 16.56 -1.95
N ASP A 76 22.16 15.70 -0.97
CA ASP A 76 21.86 14.27 -1.08
C ASP A 76 20.37 14.02 -0.74
N ALA A 77 19.53 14.16 -1.75
CA ALA A 77 18.09 13.98 -1.62
C ALA A 77 17.71 12.53 -1.31
N ARG A 78 18.47 11.55 -1.84
CA ARG A 78 18.21 10.14 -1.59
C ARG A 78 18.45 9.78 -0.13
N SER A 79 19.60 10.21 0.44
CA SER A 79 19.91 9.96 1.85
C SER A 79 18.88 10.59 2.79
N LEU A 80 18.48 11.84 2.55
CA LEU A 80 17.46 12.51 3.34
C LEU A 80 16.12 11.78 3.27
N CYS A 81 15.68 11.40 2.06
CA CYS A 81 14.42 10.70 1.88
C CYS A 81 14.42 9.35 2.60
N HIS A 82 15.45 8.54 2.38
CA HIS A 82 15.55 7.20 2.96
C HIS A 82 15.64 7.22 4.49
N LYS A 83 16.42 8.15 5.06
CA LYS A 83 16.66 8.20 6.51
C LYS A 83 15.61 8.98 7.31
N VAL A 84 14.88 9.92 6.69
CA VAL A 84 13.94 10.78 7.39
C VAL A 84 12.51 10.64 6.86
N VAL A 85 12.28 10.87 5.55
CA VAL A 85 10.92 10.92 5.00
C VAL A 85 10.25 9.54 5.00
N VAL A 86 10.96 8.48 4.58
CA VAL A 86 10.41 7.11 4.53
C VAL A 86 10.05 6.57 5.92
N PRO A 87 10.91 6.67 6.96
CA PRO A 87 10.54 6.27 8.32
C PRO A 87 9.36 7.09 8.88
N PHE A 88 9.35 8.40 8.61
CA PHE A 88 8.27 9.27 9.03
C PHE A 88 6.94 8.89 8.36
N GLU A 89 6.93 8.64 7.06
CA GLU A 89 5.75 8.20 6.32
C GLU A 89 5.15 6.94 6.93
N ARG A 90 5.97 5.93 7.22
CA ARG A 90 5.52 4.68 7.83
C ARG A 90 4.89 4.89 9.19
N LYS A 91 5.50 5.75 10.01
CA LYS A 91 5.07 5.97 11.39
C LYS A 91 3.84 6.86 11.50
N PHE A 92 3.74 7.91 10.68
CA PHE A 92 2.76 8.97 10.85
C PHE A 92 1.78 9.14 9.69
N LEU A 93 2.11 8.67 8.48
CA LEU A 93 1.32 8.91 7.27
C LEU A 93 0.70 7.65 6.64
N ASN A 94 0.74 6.50 7.31
CA ASN A 94 0.15 5.25 6.82
C ASN A 94 0.47 4.97 5.34
N ASN A 95 1.73 5.14 4.93
CA ASN A 95 2.19 4.94 3.55
C ASN A 95 1.46 5.78 2.48
N THR A 96 0.88 6.93 2.83
CA THR A 96 0.08 7.76 1.91
C THR A 96 0.87 8.38 0.76
N LEU A 97 2.20 8.52 0.88
CA LEU A 97 3.06 8.92 -0.24
C LEU A 97 3.23 7.79 -1.26
N GLY A 98 3.05 6.53 -0.85
CA GLY A 98 3.10 5.36 -1.71
C GLY A 98 3.81 4.15 -1.16
N GLY A 99 4.31 4.18 0.08
CA GLY A 99 4.93 3.06 0.78
C GLY A 99 6.23 2.54 0.14
N SER A 100 6.97 3.39 -0.58
CA SER A 100 8.21 2.99 -1.24
C SER A 100 9.38 3.01 -0.27
N ASN A 101 10.19 1.94 -0.28
CA ASN A 101 11.43 1.86 0.50
C ASN A 101 12.55 2.72 -0.09
N GLU A 102 12.58 2.84 -1.42
CA GLU A 102 13.63 3.52 -2.18
C GLU A 102 13.03 4.38 -3.30
N PRO A 103 12.27 5.45 -2.97
CA PRO A 103 11.57 6.24 -3.97
C PRO A 103 12.51 6.97 -4.94
N PHE A 104 13.75 7.26 -4.51
CA PHE A 104 14.76 7.97 -5.30
C PHE A 104 15.54 7.05 -6.26
N LEU A 105 15.25 5.77 -6.35
CA LEU A 105 15.73 4.90 -7.43
C LEU A 105 14.93 5.07 -8.74
N ASN A 106 13.76 5.69 -8.67
CA ASN A 106 12.88 5.90 -9.82
C ASN A 106 13.08 7.28 -10.45
N LYS A 107 12.92 7.36 -11.78
CA LYS A 107 12.90 8.65 -12.48
C LYS A 107 11.59 9.40 -12.15
N PRO A 108 11.60 10.75 -12.02
CA PRO A 108 12.74 11.64 -12.23
C PRO A 108 13.68 11.83 -11.02
N ALA A 109 13.37 11.28 -9.84
CA ALA A 109 14.18 11.44 -8.63
C ALA A 109 15.64 10.93 -8.79
N ARG A 110 15.88 10.02 -9.73
CA ARG A 110 17.21 9.47 -10.06
C ARG A 110 18.09 10.42 -10.87
N PHE A 111 17.54 11.52 -11.41
CA PHE A 111 18.35 12.51 -12.10
C PHE A 111 19.15 13.37 -11.10
N THR A 112 20.25 13.95 -11.56
CA THR A 112 21.08 14.85 -10.74
C THR A 112 20.33 16.09 -10.34
N HIS A 113 19.43 16.57 -11.19
CA HIS A 113 18.53 17.69 -10.94
C HIS A 113 17.24 17.56 -11.75
N LEU A 114 16.21 18.28 -11.34
CA LEU A 114 14.96 18.39 -12.08
C LEU A 114 15.08 19.51 -13.11
N SER A 115 14.70 19.22 -14.37
CA SER A 115 14.60 20.20 -15.43
C SER A 115 13.39 19.91 -16.32
N LYS A 116 12.95 20.92 -17.09
CA LYS A 116 11.83 20.78 -18.04
C LYS A 116 12.10 19.72 -19.12
N ASP A 117 13.39 19.47 -19.38
CA ASP A 117 13.84 18.57 -20.44
C ASP A 117 13.94 17.11 -20.03
N ASN A 118 13.87 16.83 -18.72
CA ASN A 118 13.97 15.47 -18.19
C ASN A 118 12.64 14.84 -17.76
N ALA A 119 11.55 15.26 -18.37
CA ALA A 119 10.26 14.58 -18.24
C ALA A 119 10.33 13.15 -18.78
N VAL A 120 9.97 12.17 -17.94
CA VAL A 120 10.08 10.74 -18.28
C VAL A 120 8.96 10.31 -19.22
N ARG A 121 7.78 10.88 -19.05
CA ARG A 121 6.57 10.57 -19.82
C ARG A 121 5.85 11.86 -20.21
N ARG A 122 4.95 11.75 -21.19
CA ARG A 122 4.06 12.85 -21.60
C ARG A 122 2.81 12.93 -20.70
N GLY A 123 2.01 13.98 -20.87
CA GLY A 123 0.74 14.15 -20.13
C GLY A 123 0.95 14.49 -18.66
N LYS A 124 0.16 13.88 -17.79
CA LYS A 124 0.13 14.16 -16.34
C LYS A 124 1.49 14.03 -15.63
N ASP A 125 2.37 13.17 -16.11
CA ASP A 125 3.73 13.03 -15.58
C ASP A 125 4.57 14.28 -15.83
N LYS A 126 4.51 14.81 -17.07
CA LYS A 126 5.19 16.08 -17.43
C LYS A 126 4.61 17.26 -16.65
N GLU A 127 3.31 17.31 -16.51
CA GLU A 127 2.62 18.35 -15.72
C GLU A 127 3.06 18.33 -14.25
N ALA A 128 3.11 17.16 -13.61
CA ALA A 128 3.61 17.02 -12.24
C ALA A 128 5.07 17.49 -12.10
N LEU A 129 5.93 17.20 -13.08
CA LEU A 129 7.32 17.69 -13.07
C LEU A 129 7.37 19.22 -13.18
N LEU A 130 6.60 19.81 -14.08
CA LEU A 130 6.56 21.27 -14.24
C LEU A 130 6.03 21.96 -12.99
N ASN A 131 4.99 21.40 -12.36
CA ASN A 131 4.45 21.89 -11.10
C ASN A 131 5.49 21.80 -9.97
N LEU A 132 6.27 20.71 -9.88
CA LEU A 132 7.38 20.60 -8.90
C LEU A 132 8.43 21.69 -9.09
N ILE A 133 8.87 21.92 -10.32
CA ILE A 133 9.88 22.94 -10.64
C ILE A 133 9.35 24.32 -10.28
N ASP A 134 8.10 24.60 -10.61
CA ASP A 134 7.45 25.87 -10.31
C ASP A 134 7.27 26.11 -8.79
N ILE A 135 6.78 25.09 -8.06
CA ILE A 135 6.70 25.14 -6.60
C ILE A 135 8.06 25.48 -6.00
N PHE A 136 9.10 24.72 -6.37
CA PHE A 136 10.43 24.91 -5.79
C PHE A 136 11.06 26.25 -6.17
N GLY A 137 10.80 26.75 -7.38
CA GLY A 137 11.24 28.07 -7.84
C GLY A 137 10.53 29.24 -7.14
N SER A 138 9.31 29.01 -6.65
CA SER A 138 8.49 30.04 -5.99
C SER A 138 8.70 30.12 -4.46
N ILE A 139 9.51 29.24 -3.87
CA ILE A 139 9.78 29.22 -2.42
C ILE A 139 11.03 30.03 -2.11
N PRO A 140 10.90 31.23 -1.48
CA PRO A 140 12.02 32.14 -1.30
C PRO A 140 13.01 31.66 -0.23
N ASP A 141 12.52 31.13 0.88
CA ASP A 141 13.34 30.84 2.06
C ASP A 141 12.87 29.61 2.85
N SER A 142 13.60 29.29 3.92
CA SER A 142 13.33 28.14 4.79
C SER A 142 12.01 28.26 5.55
N ASN A 143 11.55 29.47 5.87
CA ASN A 143 10.30 29.67 6.61
C ASN A 143 9.10 29.38 5.69
N ALA A 144 9.13 29.93 4.47
CA ALA A 144 8.12 29.64 3.47
C ALA A 144 8.09 28.12 3.13
N ALA A 145 9.26 27.49 3.00
CA ALA A 145 9.35 26.05 2.79
C ALA A 145 8.71 25.25 3.93
N LYS A 146 8.90 25.65 5.19
CA LYS A 146 8.28 25.02 6.37
C LYS A 146 6.75 25.17 6.36
N GLU A 147 6.25 26.34 5.98
CA GLU A 147 4.80 26.59 5.88
C GLU A 147 4.16 25.72 4.78
N TYR A 148 4.76 25.64 3.58
CA TYR A 148 4.26 24.78 2.52
C TYR A 148 4.42 23.28 2.85
N LEU A 149 5.44 22.89 3.60
CA LEU A 149 5.57 21.55 4.13
C LEU A 149 4.41 21.21 5.09
N ALA A 150 4.03 22.13 5.97
CA ALA A 150 2.87 21.95 6.85
C ALA A 150 1.56 21.81 6.05
N CYS A 151 1.39 22.60 4.98
CA CYS A 151 0.24 22.43 4.08
C CYS A 151 0.23 21.07 3.39
N ALA A 152 1.38 20.63 2.88
CA ALA A 152 1.51 19.32 2.26
C ALA A 152 1.16 18.18 3.23
N LEU A 153 1.66 18.25 4.46
CA LEU A 153 1.38 17.25 5.49
C LEU A 153 -0.08 17.28 5.97
N LEU A 154 -0.71 18.46 6.00
CA LEU A 154 -2.14 18.59 6.31
C LEU A 154 -3.00 17.89 5.24
N HIS A 155 -2.73 18.12 3.94
CA HIS A 155 -3.43 17.42 2.86
C HIS A 155 -3.26 15.89 2.95
N LEU A 156 -2.09 15.42 3.34
CA LEU A 156 -1.87 13.98 3.58
C LEU A 156 -2.64 13.47 4.80
N LYS A 157 -2.71 14.26 5.90
CA LYS A 157 -3.54 13.94 7.07
C LYS A 157 -5.03 13.90 6.72
N GLU A 158 -5.51 14.89 5.98
CA GLU A 158 -6.91 14.93 5.51
C GLU A 158 -7.22 13.70 4.65
N LYS A 159 -6.31 13.31 3.77
CA LYS A 159 -6.44 12.07 2.99
C LYS A 159 -6.45 10.83 3.90
N ILE A 160 -5.63 10.76 4.93
CA ILE A 160 -5.65 9.69 5.94
C ILE A 160 -6.97 9.75 6.71
N THR A 161 -7.40 10.94 7.12
CA THR A 161 -8.66 11.14 7.86
C THR A 161 -9.86 10.87 6.98
N LEU A 162 -9.87 11.27 5.72
CA LEU A 162 -10.90 10.90 4.74
C LEU A 162 -10.89 9.39 4.45
N ASN A 163 -9.72 8.77 4.39
CA ASN A 163 -9.59 7.31 4.31
C ASN A 163 -9.91 6.61 5.64
N SER A 164 -9.84 7.29 6.78
CA SER A 164 -10.18 6.79 8.12
C SER A 164 -11.52 7.31 8.65
N SER A 165 -12.05 8.46 8.19
CA SER A 165 -13.43 8.92 8.42
C SER A 165 -14.43 8.33 7.42
N ASN A 166 -13.95 7.70 6.38
CA ASN A 166 -14.52 6.50 5.79
C ASN A 166 -14.28 5.27 6.72
N GLN A 167 -14.20 5.42 8.04
CA GLN A 167 -14.92 4.52 8.94
C GLN A 167 -16.36 4.73 8.51
N VAL A 168 -16.72 3.95 7.51
CA VAL A 168 -18.05 3.77 7.03
C VAL A 168 -18.87 3.56 8.29
N LYS A 169 -19.61 4.59 8.72
CA LYS A 169 -20.72 4.36 9.64
C LYS A 169 -21.71 3.53 8.85
N CYS A 170 -21.37 2.27 8.70
CA CYS A 170 -22.24 1.27 8.18
C CYS A 170 -22.96 0.72 9.41
N ASP A 171 -24.09 1.31 9.74
CA ASP A 171 -24.98 0.80 10.78
C ASP A 171 -25.65 -0.53 10.34
N TYR A 172 -25.22 -1.06 9.18
CA TYR A 172 -25.78 -2.27 8.61
C TYR A 172 -24.99 -3.50 9.10
N ASN A 173 -25.73 -4.46 9.65
CA ASN A 173 -25.20 -5.74 10.12
C ASN A 173 -25.60 -6.85 9.11
N PRO A 174 -24.75 -7.20 8.12
CA PRO A 174 -25.11 -8.13 7.07
C PRO A 174 -25.29 -9.56 7.59
N THR A 175 -26.20 -10.30 6.98
CA THR A 175 -26.33 -11.75 7.17
C THR A 175 -25.17 -12.47 6.48
N LEU A 176 -24.91 -13.74 6.85
CA LEU A 176 -23.87 -14.55 6.18
C LEU A 176 -24.15 -14.75 4.67
N VAL A 177 -25.43 -14.82 4.31
CA VAL A 177 -25.88 -14.93 2.89
C VAL A 177 -25.55 -13.64 2.14
N GLU A 178 -25.80 -12.49 2.74
CA GLU A 178 -25.47 -11.18 2.16
C GLU A 178 -23.96 -10.99 2.04
N LEU A 179 -23.17 -11.43 3.01
CA LEU A 179 -21.71 -11.43 2.93
C LEU A 179 -21.21 -12.27 1.76
N TYR A 180 -21.79 -13.44 1.54
CA TYR A 180 -21.48 -14.27 0.38
C TYR A 180 -21.87 -13.62 -0.93
N GLY A 181 -23.09 -13.07 -1.02
CA GLY A 181 -23.57 -12.33 -2.19
C GLY A 181 -22.72 -11.10 -2.53
N PHE A 182 -22.30 -10.33 -1.51
CA PHE A 182 -21.36 -9.23 -1.67
C PHE A 182 -20.02 -9.73 -2.25
N SER A 183 -19.51 -10.85 -1.74
CA SER A 183 -18.24 -11.42 -2.19
C SER A 183 -18.29 -11.83 -3.66
N LEU A 184 -19.34 -12.49 -4.10
CA LEU A 184 -19.53 -12.86 -5.50
C LEU A 184 -19.59 -11.63 -6.41
N LYS A 185 -20.26 -10.56 -5.96
CA LYS A 185 -20.33 -9.31 -6.70
C LYS A 185 -18.97 -8.62 -6.77
N LEU A 186 -18.20 -8.63 -5.69
CA LEU A 186 -16.86 -8.04 -5.67
C LEU A 186 -15.90 -8.80 -6.60
N LEU A 187 -15.96 -10.12 -6.61
CA LEU A 187 -15.15 -10.99 -7.48
C LEU A 187 -15.48 -10.87 -8.97
N SER A 188 -16.62 -10.29 -9.35
CA SER A 188 -16.95 -10.03 -10.76
C SER A 188 -15.98 -9.07 -11.46
N LYS A 189 -15.14 -8.33 -10.67
CA LYS A 189 -14.01 -7.52 -11.16
C LYS A 189 -12.77 -7.86 -10.33
N PRO A 190 -11.81 -8.60 -10.90
CA PRO A 190 -10.63 -9.05 -10.14
C PRO A 190 -9.67 -7.95 -9.71
N MET A 191 -9.71 -6.75 -10.33
CA MET A 191 -8.85 -5.60 -9.98
C MET A 191 -7.36 -5.95 -9.89
N GLU A 192 -6.87 -6.67 -10.89
CA GLU A 192 -5.49 -7.18 -10.95
C GLU A 192 -5.13 -8.12 -9.78
N GLY A 193 -6.11 -8.86 -9.26
CA GLY A 193 -5.96 -9.80 -8.14
C GLY A 193 -6.24 -9.19 -6.76
N GLU A 194 -6.38 -7.86 -6.65
CA GLU A 194 -6.60 -7.23 -5.35
C GLU A 194 -7.95 -7.62 -4.72
N SER A 195 -9.03 -7.78 -5.52
CA SER A 195 -10.35 -8.18 -5.00
C SER A 195 -10.31 -9.52 -4.27
N SER A 196 -9.61 -10.50 -4.84
CA SER A 196 -9.51 -11.85 -4.30
C SER A 196 -8.68 -11.88 -3.02
N VAL A 197 -7.49 -11.25 -3.01
CA VAL A 197 -6.65 -11.18 -1.81
C VAL A 197 -7.37 -10.44 -0.68
N VAL A 198 -8.07 -9.34 -0.98
CA VAL A 198 -8.84 -8.58 0.00
C VAL A 198 -9.93 -9.44 0.64
N LEU A 199 -10.70 -10.19 -0.15
CA LEU A 199 -11.77 -11.04 0.38
C LEU A 199 -11.21 -12.19 1.21
N VAL A 200 -10.23 -12.94 0.67
CA VAL A 200 -9.62 -14.08 1.39
C VAL A 200 -9.03 -13.60 2.72
N ALA A 201 -8.27 -12.50 2.72
CA ALA A 201 -7.69 -11.94 3.94
C ALA A 201 -8.75 -11.46 4.94
N THR A 202 -9.84 -10.85 4.45
CA THR A 202 -10.93 -10.37 5.31
C THR A 202 -11.65 -11.53 6.00
N PHE A 203 -12.03 -12.56 5.24
CA PHE A 203 -12.72 -13.72 5.81
C PHE A 203 -11.81 -14.55 6.70
N GLU A 204 -10.54 -14.72 6.32
CA GLU A 204 -9.56 -15.39 7.16
C GLU A 204 -9.36 -14.66 8.49
N THR A 205 -9.23 -13.33 8.45
CA THR A 205 -9.12 -12.51 9.65
C THR A 205 -10.36 -12.66 10.54
N LEU A 206 -11.55 -12.56 9.97
CA LEU A 206 -12.81 -12.69 10.68
C LEU A 206 -12.94 -14.08 11.34
N PHE A 207 -12.57 -15.13 10.62
CA PHE A 207 -12.59 -16.50 11.11
C PHE A 207 -11.58 -16.71 12.25
N GLN A 208 -10.33 -16.32 12.05
CA GLN A 208 -9.27 -16.52 13.05
C GLN A 208 -9.56 -15.74 14.34
N GLN A 209 -10.01 -14.49 14.23
CA GLN A 209 -10.42 -13.69 15.39
C GLN A 209 -11.64 -14.29 16.11
N SER A 210 -12.50 -15.04 15.41
CA SER A 210 -13.63 -15.75 16.04
C SER A 210 -13.19 -16.93 16.91
N ILE A 211 -11.99 -17.47 16.65
CA ILE A 211 -11.42 -18.60 17.41
C ILE A 211 -10.50 -18.10 18.51
N ASP A 212 -9.52 -17.27 18.15
CA ASP A 212 -8.47 -16.82 19.05
C ASP A 212 -7.90 -15.47 18.60
N MET A 213 -8.10 -14.43 19.40
CA MET A 213 -7.61 -13.06 19.14
C MET A 213 -6.07 -12.95 19.12
N SER A 214 -5.34 -13.97 19.59
CA SER A 214 -3.87 -14.00 19.48
C SER A 214 -3.36 -14.40 18.09
N ILE A 215 -4.26 -14.83 17.20
CA ILE A 215 -3.92 -15.16 15.82
C ILE A 215 -3.93 -13.89 14.99
N LYS A 216 -2.81 -13.65 14.30
CA LYS A 216 -2.61 -12.53 13.39
C LYS A 216 -2.67 -13.02 11.95
N VAL A 217 -3.47 -12.39 11.13
CA VAL A 217 -3.52 -12.56 9.68
C VAL A 217 -2.86 -11.35 9.06
N ILE A 218 -1.80 -11.56 8.29
CA ILE A 218 -0.96 -10.51 7.71
C ILE A 218 -1.04 -10.60 6.18
N PRO A 219 -1.95 -9.83 5.55
CA PRO A 219 -1.98 -9.76 4.10
C PRO A 219 -0.86 -8.89 3.56
N HIS A 220 -0.31 -9.28 2.41
CA HIS A 220 0.75 -8.59 1.73
C HIS A 220 0.25 -7.89 0.46
N LYS A 221 1.07 -6.99 -0.07
CA LYS A 221 0.70 -6.21 -1.24
C LYS A 221 0.74 -7.04 -2.51
N VAL A 222 -0.33 -7.03 -3.28
CA VAL A 222 -0.44 -7.71 -4.57
C VAL A 222 0.50 -7.08 -5.62
N ASN A 223 1.12 -7.90 -6.47
CA ASN A 223 1.96 -7.50 -7.60
C ASN A 223 3.20 -6.65 -7.23
N GLN A 224 3.85 -6.91 -6.11
CA GLN A 224 5.10 -6.25 -5.76
C GLN A 224 6.29 -7.06 -6.30
N SER A 225 6.93 -6.57 -7.37
CA SER A 225 8.22 -7.10 -7.81
C SER A 225 9.30 -6.72 -6.78
N GLY A 226 9.92 -7.71 -6.16
CA GLY A 226 10.89 -7.54 -5.08
C GLY A 226 10.25 -7.65 -3.70
N ALA A 227 9.52 -8.75 -3.50
CA ALA A 227 9.01 -9.15 -2.20
C ALA A 227 10.10 -9.00 -1.14
N SER A 228 9.76 -8.40 0.00
CA SER A 228 10.66 -8.40 1.13
C SER A 228 10.94 -9.86 1.48
N SER A 229 12.17 -10.19 1.88
CA SER A 229 12.59 -11.55 2.24
C SER A 229 11.80 -12.17 3.42
N LYS A 230 10.77 -11.49 3.89
CA LYS A 230 9.91 -11.86 5.02
C LYS A 230 8.50 -12.31 4.61
N GLU A 231 8.08 -12.09 3.36
CA GLU A 231 6.77 -12.47 2.87
C GLU A 231 6.81 -13.91 2.35
N ILE A 232 5.95 -14.80 2.89
CA ILE A 232 5.91 -16.21 2.53
C ILE A 232 4.85 -16.45 1.46
N GLY A 233 3.62 -16.01 1.70
CA GLY A 233 2.52 -16.02 0.74
C GLY A 233 1.90 -14.63 0.55
N ASP A 234 0.75 -14.56 -0.11
CA ASP A 234 -0.04 -13.33 -0.19
C ASP A 234 -0.67 -12.97 1.16
N ILE A 235 -0.91 -13.98 2.00
CA ILE A 235 -1.46 -13.82 3.34
C ILE A 235 -0.75 -14.81 4.26
N ASP A 236 -0.09 -14.30 5.30
CA ASP A 236 0.62 -15.10 6.29
C ASP A 236 -0.12 -15.13 7.63
N ILE A 237 -0.22 -16.30 8.25
CA ILE A 237 -0.94 -16.49 9.50
C ILE A 237 0.03 -16.89 10.62
N TYR A 238 -0.04 -16.15 11.74
CA TYR A 238 0.81 -16.34 12.91
C TYR A 238 -0.02 -16.44 14.18
N LYS A 239 0.46 -17.22 15.16
CA LYS A 239 -0.05 -17.23 16.54
C LYS A 239 1.09 -16.92 17.51
N ASN A 240 0.96 -15.84 18.30
CA ASN A 240 2.03 -15.40 19.21
C ASN A 240 3.39 -15.28 18.52
N ASP A 241 3.39 -14.67 17.32
CA ASP A 241 4.54 -14.52 16.43
C ASP A 241 5.16 -15.83 15.88
N ASN A 242 4.57 -17.00 16.16
CA ASN A 242 4.93 -18.27 15.55
C ASN A 242 4.15 -18.44 14.22
N TYR A 243 4.85 -18.74 13.16
CA TYR A 243 4.27 -19.02 11.85
C TYR A 243 3.38 -20.28 11.90
N LEU A 244 2.18 -20.20 11.33
CA LEU A 244 1.24 -21.32 11.23
C LEU A 244 1.13 -21.86 9.79
N TYR A 245 0.79 -20.98 8.84
CA TYR A 245 0.64 -21.30 7.44
C TYR A 245 0.51 -20.02 6.60
N SER A 246 0.56 -20.18 5.28
CA SER A 246 0.30 -19.10 4.32
C SER A 246 -0.75 -19.47 3.31
N ILE A 247 -1.39 -18.44 2.75
CA ILE A 247 -2.34 -18.55 1.65
C ILE A 247 -1.75 -17.80 0.46
N GLU A 248 -1.66 -18.48 -0.68
CA GLU A 248 -1.38 -17.87 -1.99
C GLU A 248 -2.70 -17.73 -2.73
N VAL A 249 -2.94 -16.60 -3.39
CA VAL A 249 -4.16 -16.30 -4.13
C VAL A 249 -3.85 -16.02 -5.58
N LYS A 250 -4.47 -16.75 -6.50
CA LYS A 250 -4.16 -16.68 -7.94
C LYS A 250 -5.41 -16.47 -8.77
N ASP A 251 -5.60 -15.29 -9.34
CA ASP A 251 -6.75 -14.96 -10.20
C ASP A 251 -6.55 -15.30 -11.69
N LYS A 252 -5.39 -15.81 -12.06
CA LYS A 252 -5.03 -16.14 -13.45
C LYS A 252 -4.80 -17.63 -13.57
N ASP A 253 -4.77 -18.11 -14.83
CA ASP A 253 -4.32 -19.46 -15.14
C ASP A 253 -2.98 -19.75 -14.47
N PHE A 254 -2.87 -20.96 -13.96
CA PHE A 254 -1.69 -21.39 -13.24
C PHE A 254 -1.37 -22.87 -13.56
N ASN A 255 -0.20 -23.30 -13.17
CA ASN A 255 0.25 -24.67 -13.33
C ASN A 255 0.86 -25.21 -12.04
N GLN A 256 1.25 -26.49 -12.06
CA GLN A 256 1.85 -27.14 -10.90
C GLN A 256 3.08 -26.42 -10.33
N TYR A 257 3.84 -25.67 -11.14
CA TYR A 257 5.05 -24.94 -10.68
C TYR A 257 4.69 -23.72 -9.85
N ASP A 258 3.56 -23.06 -10.11
CA ASP A 258 3.07 -21.96 -9.28
C ASP A 258 2.78 -22.46 -7.86
N ILE A 259 2.09 -23.61 -7.74
CA ILE A 259 1.78 -24.26 -6.46
C ILE A 259 3.07 -24.75 -5.79
N GLN A 260 3.95 -25.41 -6.54
CA GLN A 260 5.23 -25.87 -6.03
C GLN A 260 6.04 -24.71 -5.43
N HIS A 261 6.11 -23.57 -6.11
CA HIS A 261 6.82 -22.40 -5.63
C HIS A 261 6.24 -21.86 -4.32
N ALA A 262 4.91 -21.80 -4.19
CA ALA A 262 4.25 -21.41 -2.94
C ALA A 262 4.60 -22.37 -1.79
N ILE A 263 4.56 -23.68 -2.05
CA ILE A 263 4.91 -24.70 -1.05
C ILE A 263 6.37 -24.60 -0.62
N GLU A 264 7.29 -24.41 -1.56
CA GLU A 264 8.74 -24.30 -1.27
C GLU A 264 9.05 -23.11 -0.35
N LYS A 265 8.33 -21.97 -0.53
CA LYS A 265 8.43 -20.84 0.41
C LYS A 265 7.98 -21.22 1.82
N VAL A 266 6.87 -21.95 1.94
CA VAL A 266 6.34 -22.42 3.24
C VAL A 266 7.34 -23.37 3.92
N ILE A 267 7.87 -24.34 3.20
CA ILE A 267 8.87 -25.29 3.71
C ILE A 267 10.15 -24.58 4.15
N LYS A 268 10.64 -23.63 3.36
CA LYS A 268 11.81 -22.80 3.70
C LYS A 268 11.64 -22.04 5.01
N ASN A 269 10.42 -21.70 5.37
CA ASN A 269 10.05 -21.04 6.61
C ASN A 269 9.59 -22.03 7.72
N SER A 270 9.98 -23.30 7.60
CA SER A 270 9.66 -24.35 8.57
C SER A 270 8.16 -24.62 8.74
N GLY A 271 7.35 -24.24 7.75
CA GLY A 271 5.93 -24.55 7.70
C GLY A 271 5.63 -25.91 7.07
N ASN A 272 4.48 -26.47 7.40
CA ASN A 272 3.98 -27.72 6.83
C ASN A 272 2.54 -27.63 6.33
N ARG A 273 1.99 -26.42 6.22
CA ARG A 273 0.64 -26.16 5.72
C ARG A 273 0.66 -24.99 4.76
N ALA A 274 -0.02 -25.15 3.63
CA ALA A 274 -0.23 -24.08 2.65
C ALA A 274 -1.67 -24.14 2.11
N ALA A 275 -2.24 -22.99 1.79
CA ALA A 275 -3.45 -22.93 0.97
C ALA A 275 -3.13 -22.19 -0.33
N PHE A 276 -3.64 -22.71 -1.43
CA PHE A 276 -3.57 -22.11 -2.75
C PHE A 276 -5.02 -21.90 -3.23
N ILE A 277 -5.45 -20.65 -3.22
CA ILE A 277 -6.83 -20.28 -3.53
C ILE A 277 -6.88 -19.66 -4.91
N TYR A 278 -7.64 -20.27 -5.82
CA TYR A 278 -7.71 -19.83 -7.21
C TYR A 278 -9.01 -19.09 -7.53
N GLY A 279 -8.92 -18.14 -8.44
CA GLY A 279 -10.02 -17.30 -8.90
C GLY A 279 -11.04 -18.04 -9.75
N ILE A 280 -12.20 -17.41 -9.99
CA ILE A 280 -13.38 -18.04 -10.62
C ILE A 280 -13.08 -18.58 -12.02
N ASP A 281 -12.26 -17.88 -12.80
CA ASP A 281 -11.99 -18.19 -14.22
C ASP A 281 -10.61 -18.80 -14.45
N ALA A 282 -9.87 -19.12 -13.38
CA ALA A 282 -8.52 -19.68 -13.48
C ALA A 282 -8.53 -21.09 -14.04
N GLN A 283 -7.73 -21.33 -15.07
CA GLN A 283 -7.58 -22.63 -15.71
C GLN A 283 -6.30 -23.31 -15.24
N PHE A 284 -6.35 -24.63 -15.02
CA PHE A 284 -5.19 -25.44 -14.65
C PHE A 284 -5.41 -26.92 -14.98
N ASN A 285 -4.34 -27.70 -14.94
CA ASN A 285 -4.39 -29.15 -15.13
C ASN A 285 -4.62 -29.84 -13.77
N GLU A 286 -5.85 -30.36 -13.55
CA GLU A 286 -6.24 -31.02 -12.30
C GLU A 286 -5.39 -32.24 -11.97
N GLU A 287 -5.03 -33.07 -12.97
CA GLU A 287 -4.25 -34.25 -12.77
C GLU A 287 -2.84 -33.96 -12.28
N GLU A 288 -2.18 -32.96 -12.90
CA GLU A 288 -0.85 -32.47 -12.47
C GLU A 288 -0.88 -31.93 -11.06
N VAL A 289 -1.89 -31.12 -10.75
CA VAL A 289 -2.05 -30.51 -9.42
C VAL A 289 -2.32 -31.55 -8.36
N THR A 290 -3.23 -32.54 -8.64
CA THR A 290 -3.55 -33.62 -7.72
C THR A 290 -2.32 -34.49 -7.45
N THR A 291 -1.55 -34.80 -8.49
CA THR A 291 -0.30 -35.56 -8.36
C THR A 291 0.73 -34.83 -7.51
N LEU A 292 0.88 -33.54 -7.72
CA LEU A 292 1.77 -32.68 -6.92
C LEU A 292 1.36 -32.62 -5.43
N VAL A 293 0.08 -32.37 -5.16
CA VAL A 293 -0.48 -32.34 -3.79
C VAL A 293 -0.25 -33.68 -3.09
N LYS A 294 -0.52 -34.80 -3.76
CA LYS A 294 -0.26 -36.13 -3.20
C LYS A 294 1.21 -36.33 -2.83
N LYS A 295 2.13 -36.00 -3.73
CA LYS A 295 3.58 -36.09 -3.50
C LYS A 295 4.03 -35.32 -2.24
N TYR A 296 3.54 -34.11 -2.05
CA TYR A 296 3.89 -33.31 -0.86
C TYR A 296 3.22 -33.84 0.41
N SER A 297 1.97 -34.32 0.31
CA SER A 297 1.23 -34.91 1.43
C SER A 297 1.94 -36.17 1.98
N GLU A 298 2.51 -37.01 1.11
CA GLU A 298 3.34 -38.16 1.50
C GLU A 298 4.59 -37.78 2.28
N ASN A 299 5.03 -36.50 2.15
CA ASN A 299 6.15 -35.90 2.90
C ASN A 299 5.71 -35.07 4.09
N GLY A 300 4.45 -35.17 4.53
CA GLY A 300 3.93 -34.49 5.71
C GLY A 300 3.58 -33.02 5.49
N ILE A 301 3.49 -32.54 4.23
CA ILE A 301 3.06 -31.19 3.88
C ILE A 301 1.60 -31.22 3.48
N PHE A 302 0.75 -30.54 4.25
CA PHE A 302 -0.68 -30.44 3.95
C PHE A 302 -0.97 -29.22 3.08
N ILE A 303 -1.58 -29.45 1.91
CA ILE A 303 -1.87 -28.42 0.93
C ILE A 303 -3.37 -28.43 0.61
N LEU A 304 -4.01 -27.29 0.80
CA LEU A 304 -5.35 -27.02 0.32
C LEU A 304 -5.24 -26.31 -1.04
N VAL A 305 -5.86 -26.86 -2.08
CA VAL A 305 -6.08 -26.16 -3.37
C VAL A 305 -7.58 -26.08 -3.55
N ASP A 306 -8.12 -24.85 -3.59
CA ASP A 306 -9.57 -24.65 -3.57
C ASP A 306 -10.00 -23.42 -4.40
N ASP A 307 -11.21 -23.47 -4.93
CA ASP A 307 -11.89 -22.34 -5.58
C ASP A 307 -12.23 -21.25 -4.54
N ILE A 308 -12.03 -19.99 -4.90
CA ILE A 308 -12.24 -18.88 -3.97
C ILE A 308 -13.67 -18.78 -3.42
N ARG A 309 -14.69 -19.15 -4.22
CA ARG A 309 -16.09 -19.14 -3.78
C ARG A 309 -16.34 -20.20 -2.73
N THR A 310 -15.82 -21.40 -2.97
CA THR A 310 -15.89 -22.55 -2.05
C THR A 310 -15.16 -22.21 -0.75
N TYR A 311 -13.96 -21.67 -0.84
CA TYR A 311 -13.18 -21.25 0.32
C TYR A 311 -13.93 -20.22 1.18
N ILE A 312 -14.47 -19.15 0.56
CA ILE A 312 -15.26 -18.13 1.26
C ILE A 312 -16.50 -18.75 1.90
N TYR A 313 -17.24 -19.59 1.17
CA TYR A 313 -18.44 -20.24 1.69
C TYR A 313 -18.16 -21.12 2.91
N HIS A 314 -17.12 -21.94 2.84
CA HIS A 314 -16.69 -22.78 3.96
C HIS A 314 -16.18 -21.97 5.15
N THR A 315 -15.50 -20.86 4.89
CA THR A 315 -15.04 -19.96 5.94
C THR A 315 -16.20 -19.28 6.64
N LEU A 316 -17.18 -18.74 5.89
CA LEU A 316 -18.41 -18.17 6.43
C LEU A 316 -19.18 -19.16 7.30
N PHE A 317 -19.28 -20.44 6.88
CA PHE A 317 -19.94 -21.48 7.66
C PHE A 317 -19.29 -21.69 9.05
N LYS A 318 -17.99 -21.46 9.19
CA LYS A 318 -17.23 -21.64 10.43
C LYS A 318 -17.24 -20.41 11.35
N ILE A 319 -17.55 -19.22 10.83
CA ILE A 319 -17.54 -17.98 11.59
C ILE A 319 -18.69 -17.98 12.60
N LYS A 320 -18.41 -17.62 13.85
CA LYS A 320 -19.45 -17.39 14.85
C LYS A 320 -20.30 -16.19 14.43
N ILE A 321 -21.62 -16.32 14.54
CA ILE A 321 -22.59 -15.32 14.07
C ILE A 321 -22.33 -13.93 14.69
N ASP A 322 -21.94 -13.85 15.94
CA ASP A 322 -21.68 -12.59 16.64
C ASP A 322 -20.45 -11.82 16.11
N ASN A 323 -19.55 -12.49 15.39
CA ASN A 323 -18.34 -11.85 14.88
C ASN A 323 -18.52 -11.20 13.48
N LYS A 324 -19.63 -11.47 12.79
CA LYS A 324 -19.91 -10.90 11.46
C LYS A 324 -20.01 -9.37 11.46
N GLU A 325 -20.36 -8.75 12.61
CA GLU A 325 -20.45 -7.31 12.79
C GLU A 325 -19.13 -6.58 12.49
N ASN A 326 -18.02 -7.28 12.66
CA ASN A 326 -16.69 -6.74 12.40
C ASN A 326 -16.27 -6.79 10.91
N PHE A 327 -17.08 -7.43 10.05
CA PHE A 327 -16.69 -7.65 8.64
C PHE A 327 -16.28 -6.37 7.93
N ILE A 328 -17.09 -5.32 8.01
CA ILE A 328 -16.83 -4.06 7.31
C ILE A 328 -15.57 -3.37 7.82
N VAL A 329 -15.37 -3.39 9.14
CA VAL A 329 -14.16 -2.82 9.77
C VAL A 329 -12.93 -3.57 9.29
N ILE A 330 -12.95 -4.90 9.33
CA ILE A 330 -11.86 -5.76 8.87
C ILE A 330 -11.59 -5.58 7.38
N LEU A 331 -12.64 -5.50 6.55
CA LEU A 331 -12.52 -5.27 5.11
C LEU A 331 -11.74 -3.99 4.80
N PHE A 332 -12.08 -2.88 5.46
CA PHE A 332 -11.38 -1.61 5.25
C PHE A 332 -9.96 -1.61 5.84
N ASP A 333 -9.72 -2.30 6.94
CA ASP A 333 -8.39 -2.49 7.50
C ASP A 333 -7.49 -3.32 6.57
N VAL A 334 -8.04 -4.36 5.94
CA VAL A 334 -7.33 -5.17 4.94
C VAL A 334 -7.00 -4.34 3.70
N LEU A 335 -7.97 -3.59 3.14
CA LEU A 335 -7.75 -2.68 2.00
C LEU A 335 -6.59 -1.72 2.27
N LYS A 336 -6.53 -1.19 3.48
CA LYS A 336 -5.48 -0.28 3.92
C LYS A 336 -4.13 -0.99 4.11
N THR A 337 -4.12 -2.16 4.74
CA THR A 337 -2.91 -2.95 5.01
C THR A 337 -2.22 -3.37 3.71
N ILE A 338 -3.00 -3.87 2.74
CA ILE A 338 -2.53 -4.24 1.39
C ILE A 338 -2.11 -2.98 0.60
N ASN A 339 -2.55 -1.78 1.01
CA ASN A 339 -2.38 -0.54 0.27
C ASN A 339 -2.94 -0.66 -1.17
N CYS A 340 -4.20 -1.10 -1.24
CA CYS A 340 -4.92 -1.30 -2.49
C CYS A 340 -4.97 -0.04 -3.35
N LYS A 341 -5.09 -0.22 -4.65
CA LYS A 341 -5.30 0.87 -5.60
C LYS A 341 -6.62 1.59 -5.32
N GLU A 342 -6.67 2.86 -5.62
CA GLU A 342 -7.89 3.68 -5.49
C GLU A 342 -9.08 3.08 -6.25
N GLN A 343 -8.82 2.48 -7.43
CA GLN A 343 -9.84 1.80 -8.23
C GLN A 343 -10.47 0.62 -7.47
N THR A 344 -9.69 -0.15 -6.74
CA THR A 344 -10.17 -1.27 -5.93
C THR A 344 -11.01 -0.77 -4.75
N ILE A 345 -10.54 0.27 -4.05
CA ILE A 345 -11.29 0.89 -2.96
C ILE A 345 -12.62 1.44 -3.45
N ASN A 346 -12.63 2.13 -4.60
CA ASN A 346 -13.85 2.64 -5.22
C ASN A 346 -14.80 1.51 -5.60
N TRP A 347 -14.30 0.41 -6.17
CA TRP A 347 -15.12 -0.74 -6.52
C TRP A 347 -15.77 -1.39 -5.30
N VAL A 348 -15.04 -1.56 -4.20
CA VAL A 348 -15.60 -2.04 -2.92
C VAL A 348 -16.72 -1.09 -2.44
N THR A 349 -16.45 0.21 -2.43
CA THR A 349 -17.40 1.23 -1.97
C THR A 349 -18.66 1.30 -2.84
N GLU A 350 -18.52 1.27 -4.17
CA GLU A 350 -19.63 1.24 -5.12
C GLU A 350 -20.44 -0.04 -4.97
N THR A 351 -19.79 -1.17 -4.76
CA THR A 351 -20.47 -2.45 -4.52
C THR A 351 -21.32 -2.38 -3.25
N MET A 352 -20.78 -1.84 -2.15
CA MET A 352 -21.53 -1.66 -0.90
C MET A 352 -22.72 -0.71 -1.07
N LYS A 353 -22.53 0.41 -1.77
CA LYS A 353 -23.65 1.35 -2.08
C LYS A 353 -24.74 0.68 -2.92
N SER A 354 -24.35 -0.10 -3.93
CA SER A 354 -25.29 -0.78 -4.83
C SER A 354 -26.18 -1.83 -4.18
N ILE A 355 -25.78 -2.33 -3.01
CA ILE A 355 -26.55 -3.29 -2.19
C ILE A 355 -27.15 -2.65 -0.93
N GLY A 356 -27.06 -1.31 -0.81
CA GLY A 356 -27.70 -0.56 0.27
C GLY A 356 -26.96 -0.61 1.63
N TRP A 357 -25.71 -1.07 1.69
CA TRP A 357 -24.94 -1.11 2.93
C TRP A 357 -24.33 0.25 3.29
N MET A 358 -24.21 1.13 2.31
CA MET A 358 -23.73 2.51 2.45
C MET A 358 -24.69 3.49 1.79
N LYS A 359 -24.77 4.70 2.31
CA LYS A 359 -25.49 5.84 1.69
C LYS A 359 -24.62 6.56 0.69
#